data_932da44ca282f7efb3e8c74c9953b7c2
#
_entry.id   932da44ca282f7efb3e8c74c9953b7c2
#
_cell.length_a   1.000
_cell.length_b   1.000
_cell.length_c   1.000
_cell.angle_alpha   90.00
_cell.angle_beta   90.00
_cell.angle_gamma   90.00
#
_symmetry.space_group_name_H-M   'P 1'
#
loop_
_entity.id
_entity.type
_entity.pdbx_description
1 polymer ?
#
loop_
_entity_poly.entity_id
_entity_poly.type
_entity_poly.pdbx_seq_one_letter_code
_entity_poly.pdbx_strand_id
1 'polypeptide(L)'
;MKRLVTSLLLASALVGGHAAAQEKVLNLYNARHYQTDEALYANFTKATGIKINRIDGKEDEMFERIRREGTASPADVFLTVDAARLQLADEAGLFAPVRSKVLESRIPAEFRDTLGNHWFGFSFRARVVAYHKDKVKPEDVDTFLEMADPKLKGKLCVRSGGHVYNRTLMAAMIHHHGDQKAEAWARGIVANLAREPKGGDTDQIRAVAAGECDVGITNHYYYARLMASTKPEDQEVVRRVALVFPDQGTVGTHLNISGGGMLKHAPNKEAAVKFLEYLASDEAQAYFANGNNEWPVVPGAKFDNPQLAAMGKFKVDKLSAATLARDTPKAQRMIDRAGWK
;
A
#
# COMPACT_ATOMS: atom_id res chain seq x y z
N MET A 1 88.11 11.77 -33.75
CA MET A 1 86.84 12.40 -33.43
C MET A 1 85.72 11.34 -33.59
N LYS A 2 85.33 10.71 -32.55
CA LYS A 2 84.24 9.69 -32.54
C LYS A 2 83.03 10.31 -31.90
N ARG A 3 81.89 10.44 -32.63
CA ARG A 3 80.60 10.90 -32.09
C ARG A 3 79.86 9.71 -31.56
N LEU A 4 79.54 9.74 -30.24
CA LEU A 4 78.55 8.85 -29.61
C LEU A 4 77.16 9.40 -29.91
N VAL A 5 76.32 8.54 -30.46
CA VAL A 5 74.85 8.78 -30.58
C VAL A 5 74.18 7.99 -29.47
N THR A 6 73.58 8.71 -28.53
CA THR A 6 72.82 8.12 -27.43
C THR A 6 71.34 8.05 -27.82
N SER A 7 70.83 6.86 -28.07
CA SER A 7 69.41 6.62 -28.37
C SER A 7 68.62 6.58 -27.06
N LEU A 8 67.68 7.52 -26.90
CA LEU A 8 66.71 7.58 -25.79
C LEU A 8 65.51 6.74 -26.16
N LEU A 9 65.33 5.61 -25.52
CA LEU A 9 64.10 4.80 -25.60
C LEU A 9 63.05 5.39 -24.67
N LEU A 10 61.95 5.98 -25.22
CA LEU A 10 60.76 6.38 -24.51
C LEU A 10 59.90 5.12 -24.25
N ALA A 11 59.87 4.66 -23.03
CA ALA A 11 58.91 3.64 -22.57
C ALA A 11 57.56 4.32 -22.28
N SER A 12 56.59 4.21 -23.20
CA SER A 12 55.21 4.63 -22.96
C SER A 12 54.51 3.63 -22.02
N ALA A 13 54.41 3.98 -20.75
CA ALA A 13 53.57 3.23 -19.79
C ALA A 13 52.09 3.49 -20.12
N LEU A 14 51.40 2.51 -20.69
CA LEU A 14 49.97 2.45 -20.80
C LEU A 14 49.40 2.25 -19.38
N VAL A 15 49.02 3.35 -18.74
CA VAL A 15 48.19 3.29 -17.53
C VAL A 15 46.76 2.94 -17.98
N GLY A 16 46.45 1.64 -17.98
CA GLY A 16 45.09 1.16 -18.13
C GLY A 16 44.24 1.62 -16.94
N GLY A 17 43.58 2.76 -17.08
CA GLY A 17 42.59 3.22 -16.14
C GLY A 17 41.44 2.19 -16.09
N HIS A 18 41.39 1.37 -15.06
CA HIS A 18 40.17 0.64 -14.72
C HIS A 18 39.13 1.70 -14.37
N ALA A 19 38.26 2.05 -15.32
CA ALA A 19 37.03 2.76 -15.01
C ALA A 19 36.26 1.85 -14.04
N ALA A 20 36.34 2.14 -12.75
CA ALA A 20 35.47 1.52 -11.77
C ALA A 20 34.04 1.80 -12.26
N ALA A 21 33.32 0.74 -12.63
CA ALA A 21 31.93 0.87 -13.03
C ALA A 21 31.20 1.54 -11.85
N GLN A 22 30.66 2.73 -12.08
CA GLN A 22 29.89 3.45 -11.05
C GLN A 22 28.80 2.53 -10.54
N GLU A 23 28.78 2.30 -9.22
CA GLU A 23 27.78 1.43 -8.59
C GLU A 23 26.39 1.95 -8.95
N LYS A 24 25.55 1.10 -9.57
CA LYS A 24 24.20 1.46 -9.92
C LYS A 24 23.35 1.43 -8.65
N VAL A 25 22.76 2.56 -8.31
CA VAL A 25 21.95 2.72 -7.10
C VAL A 25 20.54 3.18 -7.43
N LEU A 26 19.63 2.83 -6.54
CA LEU A 26 18.25 3.34 -6.47
C LEU A 26 18.02 3.91 -5.07
N ASN A 27 17.64 5.16 -4.98
CA ASN A 27 17.27 5.79 -3.71
C ASN A 27 15.75 5.73 -3.54
N LEU A 28 15.30 4.89 -2.63
CA LEU A 28 13.89 4.60 -2.39
C LEU A 28 13.38 5.31 -1.14
N TYR A 29 12.40 6.19 -1.30
CA TYR A 29 11.60 6.71 -0.19
C TYR A 29 10.36 5.85 -0.05
N ASN A 30 10.25 5.18 1.11
CA ASN A 30 9.30 4.11 1.32
C ASN A 30 8.38 4.39 2.51
N ALA A 31 7.09 4.45 2.24
CA ALA A 31 6.05 4.52 3.26
C ALA A 31 5.30 3.18 3.44
N ARG A 32 5.78 2.10 2.81
CA ARG A 32 5.29 0.75 3.07
C ARG A 32 5.90 0.24 4.37
N HIS A 33 5.08 -0.35 5.22
CA HIS A 33 5.47 -0.78 6.57
C HIS A 33 5.60 -2.31 6.72
N TYR A 34 5.87 -3.01 5.60
CA TYR A 34 5.98 -4.46 5.59
C TYR A 34 7.43 -4.91 5.74
N GLN A 35 7.76 -5.57 6.85
CA GLN A 35 9.09 -6.19 7.02
C GLN A 35 9.37 -7.27 5.96
N THR A 36 8.33 -7.88 5.44
CA THR A 36 8.42 -8.87 4.35
C THR A 36 8.97 -8.27 3.05
N ASP A 37 8.84 -6.96 2.80
CA ASP A 37 9.37 -6.32 1.58
C ASP A 37 10.90 -6.41 1.44
N GLU A 38 11.65 -6.76 2.49
CA GLU A 38 13.11 -6.97 2.43
C GLU A 38 13.51 -7.97 1.36
N ALA A 39 12.82 -9.10 1.27
CA ALA A 39 13.11 -10.10 0.25
C ALA A 39 12.76 -9.60 -1.16
N LEU A 40 11.70 -8.81 -1.32
CA LEU A 40 11.34 -8.18 -2.60
C LEU A 40 12.48 -7.27 -3.09
N TYR A 41 13.03 -6.44 -2.22
CA TYR A 41 14.14 -5.54 -2.55
C TYR A 41 15.45 -6.29 -2.81
N ALA A 42 15.73 -7.32 -2.01
CA ALA A 42 16.90 -8.17 -2.23
C ALA A 42 16.86 -8.89 -3.58
N ASN A 43 15.68 -9.40 -3.98
CA ASN A 43 15.48 -10.06 -5.27
C ASN A 43 15.68 -9.08 -6.44
N PHE A 44 15.20 -7.84 -6.33
CA PHE A 44 15.50 -6.80 -7.33
C PHE A 44 17.01 -6.56 -7.47
N THR A 45 17.72 -6.39 -6.36
CA THR A 45 19.17 -6.18 -6.38
C THR A 45 19.89 -7.37 -6.99
N LYS A 46 19.49 -8.59 -6.65
CA LYS A 46 20.06 -9.83 -7.22
C LYS A 46 19.82 -9.93 -8.71
N ALA A 47 18.63 -9.58 -9.18
CA ALA A 47 18.27 -9.67 -10.61
C ALA A 47 18.94 -8.59 -11.48
N THR A 48 19.20 -7.40 -10.92
CA THR A 48 19.61 -6.23 -11.71
C THR A 48 21.02 -5.74 -11.42
N GLY A 49 21.62 -6.11 -10.29
CA GLY A 49 22.85 -5.53 -9.77
C GLY A 49 22.70 -4.09 -9.25
N ILE A 50 21.47 -3.57 -9.17
CA ILE A 50 21.18 -2.23 -8.66
C ILE A 50 20.97 -2.30 -7.16
N LYS A 51 21.79 -1.56 -6.40
CA LYS A 51 21.64 -1.48 -4.93
C LYS A 51 20.53 -0.51 -4.55
N ILE A 52 19.72 -0.88 -3.59
CA ILE A 52 18.68 0.00 -3.05
C ILE A 52 19.18 0.69 -1.77
N ASN A 53 19.21 2.02 -1.79
CA ASN A 53 19.35 2.86 -0.61
C ASN A 53 17.95 3.28 -0.20
N ARG A 54 17.49 2.83 0.98
CA ARG A 54 16.11 3.03 1.41
C ARG A 54 16.01 3.95 2.62
N ILE A 55 15.02 4.82 2.60
CA ILE A 55 14.57 5.59 3.76
C ILE A 55 13.09 5.27 3.99
N ASP A 56 12.82 4.72 5.16
CA ASP A 56 11.48 4.37 5.60
C ASP A 56 10.88 5.46 6.49
N GLY A 57 9.59 5.69 6.39
CA GLY A 57 8.87 6.64 7.22
C GLY A 57 7.36 6.54 7.04
N LYS A 58 6.62 7.34 7.79
CA LYS A 58 5.17 7.45 7.62
C LYS A 58 4.84 8.20 6.32
N GLU A 59 3.68 7.91 5.75
CA GLU A 59 3.27 8.48 4.46
C GLU A 59 3.32 10.01 4.45
N ASP A 60 2.76 10.66 5.47
CA ASP A 60 2.74 12.12 5.56
C ASP A 60 4.15 12.71 5.75
N GLU A 61 5.00 12.04 6.52
CA GLU A 61 6.39 12.45 6.75
C GLU A 61 7.21 12.36 5.45
N MET A 62 7.07 11.27 4.70
CA MET A 62 7.78 11.08 3.42
C MET A 62 7.29 12.08 2.36
N PHE A 63 5.98 12.29 2.26
CA PHE A 63 5.40 13.26 1.35
C PHE A 63 5.95 14.67 1.62
N GLU A 64 5.91 15.14 2.86
CA GLU A 64 6.40 16.47 3.25
C GLU A 64 7.94 16.58 3.11
N ARG A 65 8.65 15.49 3.32
CA ARG A 65 10.09 15.44 3.11
C ARG A 65 10.44 15.67 1.63
N ILE A 66 9.80 14.93 0.71
CA ILE A 66 10.01 15.07 -0.74
C ILE A 66 9.71 16.51 -1.18
N ARG A 67 8.60 17.10 -0.69
CA ARG A 67 8.24 18.49 -1.00
C ARG A 67 9.31 19.50 -0.54
N ARG A 68 9.83 19.35 0.67
CA ARG A 68 10.85 20.26 1.23
C ARG A 68 12.19 20.12 0.56
N GLU A 69 12.58 18.90 0.20
CA GLU A 69 13.85 18.65 -0.51
C GLU A 69 13.80 19.20 -1.94
N GLY A 70 12.65 19.17 -2.61
CA GLY A 70 12.45 19.72 -3.94
C GLY A 70 13.48 19.21 -4.97
N THR A 71 14.17 20.14 -5.63
CA THR A 71 15.20 19.79 -6.64
C THR A 71 16.46 19.17 -6.05
N ALA A 72 16.68 19.30 -4.74
CA ALA A 72 17.82 18.71 -4.04
C ALA A 72 17.53 17.29 -3.49
N SER A 73 16.34 16.77 -3.71
CA SER A 73 15.98 15.43 -3.25
C SER A 73 16.89 14.36 -3.89
N PRO A 74 17.51 13.48 -3.09
CA PRO A 74 18.26 12.36 -3.62
C PRO A 74 17.37 11.20 -4.05
N ALA A 75 16.06 11.25 -3.75
CA ALA A 75 15.15 10.14 -3.95
C ALA A 75 14.79 9.93 -5.43
N ASP A 76 14.75 8.67 -5.84
CA ASP A 76 14.38 8.26 -7.20
C ASP A 76 12.93 7.81 -7.29
N VAL A 77 12.47 7.05 -6.29
CA VAL A 77 11.12 6.47 -6.26
C VAL A 77 10.49 6.75 -4.89
N PHE A 78 9.20 7.06 -4.92
CA PHE A 78 8.35 7.07 -3.74
C PHE A 78 7.35 5.92 -3.81
N LEU A 79 7.34 5.06 -2.78
CA LEU A 79 6.35 4.00 -2.57
C LEU A 79 5.44 4.33 -1.39
N THR A 80 4.15 4.11 -1.57
CA THR A 80 3.14 4.28 -0.50
C THR A 80 2.09 3.18 -0.55
N VAL A 81 1.25 3.12 0.47
CA VAL A 81 0.19 2.11 0.64
C VAL A 81 -1.23 2.68 0.45
N ASP A 82 -1.37 3.81 -0.22
CA ASP A 82 -2.66 4.48 -0.35
C ASP A 82 -2.85 5.18 -1.70
N ALA A 83 -3.95 4.86 -2.40
CA ALA A 83 -4.28 5.41 -3.70
C ALA A 83 -4.47 6.94 -3.66
N ALA A 84 -5.14 7.46 -2.61
CA ALA A 84 -5.34 8.89 -2.47
C ALA A 84 -4.01 9.62 -2.25
N ARG A 85 -3.06 8.99 -1.56
CA ARG A 85 -1.72 9.54 -1.35
C ARG A 85 -0.92 9.60 -2.65
N LEU A 86 -1.01 8.59 -3.51
CA LEU A 86 -0.41 8.61 -4.84
C LEU A 86 -0.94 9.77 -5.66
N GLN A 87 -2.25 9.95 -5.67
CA GLN A 87 -2.90 11.03 -6.41
C GLN A 87 -2.53 12.41 -5.85
N LEU A 88 -2.50 12.59 -4.53
CA LEU A 88 -2.06 13.86 -3.91
C LEU A 88 -0.61 14.17 -4.22
N ALA A 89 0.27 13.18 -4.29
CA ALA A 89 1.67 13.37 -4.68
C ALA A 89 1.78 13.79 -6.17
N ASP A 90 0.92 13.26 -7.02
CA ASP A 90 0.81 13.64 -8.41
C ASP A 90 0.32 15.08 -8.58
N GLU A 91 -0.79 15.44 -7.93
CA GLU A 91 -1.35 16.80 -7.92
C GLU A 91 -0.36 17.84 -7.37
N ALA A 92 0.50 17.44 -6.44
CA ALA A 92 1.59 18.28 -5.93
C ALA A 92 2.80 18.37 -6.90
N GLY A 93 2.74 17.69 -8.05
CA GLY A 93 3.79 17.69 -9.07
C GLY A 93 5.08 17.00 -8.63
N LEU A 94 4.99 16.01 -7.73
CA LEU A 94 6.15 15.30 -7.20
C LEU A 94 6.66 14.19 -8.13
N PHE A 95 5.82 13.67 -9.01
CA PHE A 95 6.18 12.60 -9.94
C PHE A 95 6.61 13.12 -11.31
N ALA A 96 7.42 12.31 -11.99
CA ALA A 96 7.72 12.44 -13.41
C ALA A 96 6.99 11.33 -14.19
N PRO A 97 6.61 11.59 -15.45
CA PRO A 97 5.99 10.58 -16.29
C PRO A 97 6.96 9.43 -16.58
N VAL A 98 6.48 8.20 -16.44
CA VAL A 98 7.20 6.97 -16.81
C VAL A 98 6.50 6.33 -18.00
N ARG A 99 7.08 6.48 -19.19
CA ARG A 99 6.59 5.82 -20.40
C ARG A 99 7.25 4.45 -20.53
N SER A 100 6.54 3.41 -20.08
CA SER A 100 7.01 2.04 -20.15
C SER A 100 5.91 1.14 -20.72
N LYS A 101 6.20 0.53 -21.87
CA LYS A 101 5.31 -0.48 -22.47
C LYS A 101 5.05 -1.66 -21.52
N VAL A 102 6.01 -1.99 -20.66
CA VAL A 102 5.87 -3.05 -19.67
C VAL A 102 4.81 -2.66 -18.65
N LEU A 103 4.93 -1.49 -18.01
CA LEU A 103 3.98 -1.01 -17.01
C LEU A 103 2.59 -0.81 -17.61
N GLU A 104 2.51 -0.18 -18.78
CA GLU A 104 1.23 0.14 -19.43
C GLU A 104 0.46 -1.11 -19.88
N SER A 105 1.18 -2.17 -20.31
CA SER A 105 0.55 -3.42 -20.74
C SER A 105 0.21 -4.37 -19.60
N ARG A 106 0.95 -4.31 -18.48
CA ARG A 106 0.78 -5.24 -17.37
C ARG A 106 -0.18 -4.73 -16.31
N ILE A 107 -0.19 -3.40 -16.04
CA ILE A 107 -1.01 -2.81 -14.98
C ILE A 107 -2.31 -2.26 -15.59
N PRO A 108 -3.48 -2.80 -15.21
CA PRO A 108 -4.77 -2.31 -15.67
C PRO A 108 -4.99 -0.83 -15.38
N ALA A 109 -5.81 -0.18 -16.21
CA ALA A 109 -6.07 1.27 -16.15
C ALA A 109 -6.58 1.73 -14.77
N GLU A 110 -7.38 0.91 -14.11
CA GLU A 110 -7.93 1.19 -12.77
C GLU A 110 -6.88 1.21 -11.66
N PHE A 111 -5.67 0.68 -11.91
CA PHE A 111 -4.57 0.62 -10.95
C PHE A 111 -3.39 1.53 -11.32
N ARG A 112 -3.55 2.49 -12.21
CA ARG A 112 -2.50 3.44 -12.57
C ARG A 112 -3.05 4.80 -12.99
N ASP A 113 -2.21 5.81 -12.97
CA ASP A 113 -2.50 7.06 -13.64
C ASP A 113 -2.42 6.86 -15.18
N THR A 114 -3.56 7.03 -15.85
CA THR A 114 -3.67 6.84 -17.31
C THR A 114 -3.47 8.12 -18.10
N LEU A 115 -3.44 9.27 -17.43
CA LEU A 115 -3.30 10.57 -18.09
C LEU A 115 -1.83 10.99 -18.19
N GLY A 116 -1.09 10.90 -17.09
CA GLY A 116 0.29 11.33 -17.01
C GLY A 116 1.32 10.18 -16.95
N ASN A 117 0.89 8.95 -16.65
CA ASN A 117 1.76 7.83 -16.31
C ASN A 117 2.72 8.17 -15.16
N HIS A 118 2.22 8.88 -14.15
CA HIS A 118 3.01 9.38 -13.04
C HIS A 118 3.16 8.36 -11.92
N TRP A 119 2.14 7.51 -11.71
CA TRP A 119 2.16 6.48 -10.68
C TRP A 119 1.49 5.18 -11.14
N PHE A 120 1.89 4.07 -10.50
CA PHE A 120 1.44 2.71 -10.77
C PHE A 120 1.16 1.99 -9.46
N GLY A 121 0.03 1.27 -9.42
CA GLY A 121 -0.27 0.32 -8.35
C GLY A 121 0.36 -1.03 -8.64
N PHE A 122 0.78 -1.73 -7.59
CA PHE A 122 1.46 -3.04 -7.73
C PHE A 122 0.75 -4.15 -6.96
N SER A 123 0.01 -3.80 -5.94
CA SER A 123 -0.83 -4.74 -5.19
C SER A 123 -2.06 -4.02 -4.63
N PHE A 124 -3.09 -4.78 -4.29
CA PHE A 124 -4.26 -4.22 -3.63
C PHE A 124 -4.69 -5.05 -2.42
N ARG A 125 -5.46 -4.43 -1.56
CA ARG A 125 -6.02 -5.01 -0.36
C ARG A 125 -7.43 -4.53 -0.11
N ALA A 126 -8.26 -5.42 0.43
CA ALA A 126 -9.64 -5.11 0.77
C ALA A 126 -9.76 -4.65 2.23
N ARG A 127 -10.58 -3.64 2.46
CA ARG A 127 -11.07 -3.26 3.77
C ARG A 127 -12.26 -4.15 4.08
N VAL A 128 -12.25 -4.85 5.19
CA VAL A 128 -13.21 -5.90 5.53
C VAL A 128 -13.74 -5.73 6.96
N VAL A 129 -14.82 -6.43 7.27
CA VAL A 129 -15.35 -6.53 8.63
C VAL A 129 -14.95 -7.89 9.21
N ALA A 130 -14.25 -7.86 10.34
CA ALA A 130 -14.01 -9.03 11.18
C ALA A 130 -15.14 -9.16 12.21
N TYR A 131 -15.70 -10.34 12.39
CA TYR A 131 -16.79 -10.59 13.31
C TYR A 131 -16.61 -11.86 14.13
N HIS A 132 -17.16 -11.89 15.34
CA HIS A 132 -17.16 -13.07 16.20
C HIS A 132 -18.23 -14.07 15.74
N LYS A 133 -17.83 -15.27 15.34
CA LYS A 133 -18.70 -16.28 14.70
C LYS A 133 -19.91 -16.68 15.55
N ASP A 134 -19.76 -16.70 16.89
CA ASP A 134 -20.81 -17.15 17.80
C ASP A 134 -21.75 -16.01 18.26
N LYS A 135 -21.44 -14.74 17.91
CA LYS A 135 -22.17 -13.58 18.41
C LYS A 135 -22.84 -12.74 17.32
N VAL A 136 -22.32 -12.79 16.10
CA VAL A 136 -22.77 -11.95 14.99
C VAL A 136 -22.98 -12.82 13.76
N LYS A 137 -24.09 -12.61 13.08
CA LYS A 137 -24.34 -13.23 11.79
C LYS A 137 -23.69 -12.39 10.68
N PRO A 138 -23.09 -13.00 9.65
CA PRO A 138 -22.44 -12.26 8.58
C PRO A 138 -23.39 -11.29 7.86
N GLU A 139 -24.66 -11.64 7.69
CA GLU A 139 -25.70 -10.80 7.09
C GLU A 139 -26.08 -9.55 7.92
N ASP A 140 -25.67 -9.45 9.17
CA ASP A 140 -25.88 -8.29 10.03
C ASP A 140 -24.76 -7.24 9.90
N VAL A 141 -23.69 -7.57 9.16
CA VAL A 141 -22.46 -6.79 9.03
C VAL A 141 -21.88 -6.84 7.61
N ASP A 142 -22.75 -7.04 6.61
CA ASP A 142 -22.36 -7.26 5.22
C ASP A 142 -22.25 -5.96 4.40
N THR A 143 -22.51 -4.80 5.01
CA THR A 143 -22.25 -3.48 4.46
C THR A 143 -21.49 -2.59 5.44
N PHE A 144 -20.73 -1.60 4.90
CA PHE A 144 -20.14 -0.60 5.79
C PHE A 144 -21.16 0.30 6.49
N LEU A 145 -22.32 0.52 5.88
CA LEU A 145 -23.39 1.31 6.52
C LEU A 145 -23.86 0.69 7.83
N GLU A 146 -23.93 -0.63 7.90
CA GLU A 146 -24.36 -1.35 9.11
C GLU A 146 -23.42 -1.19 10.30
N MET A 147 -22.17 -0.83 10.07
CA MET A 147 -21.24 -0.53 11.17
C MET A 147 -21.69 0.65 12.04
N ALA A 148 -22.58 1.49 11.51
CA ALA A 148 -23.20 2.61 12.24
C ALA A 148 -24.59 2.26 12.82
N ASP A 149 -25.10 1.04 12.61
CA ASP A 149 -26.41 0.62 13.15
C ASP A 149 -26.38 0.59 14.68
N PRO A 150 -27.36 1.18 15.39
CA PRO A 150 -27.45 1.13 16.84
C PRO A 150 -27.46 -0.28 17.46
N LYS A 151 -27.80 -1.33 16.70
CA LYS A 151 -27.69 -2.74 17.14
C LYS A 151 -26.25 -3.13 17.53
N LEU A 152 -25.26 -2.42 17.02
CA LEU A 152 -23.84 -2.62 17.31
C LEU A 152 -23.30 -1.72 18.43
N LYS A 153 -24.15 -1.01 19.18
CA LYS A 153 -23.73 -0.15 20.28
C LYS A 153 -22.91 -0.91 21.32
N GLY A 154 -21.69 -0.41 21.58
CA GLY A 154 -20.74 -1.03 22.51
C GLY A 154 -20.10 -2.33 21.98
N LYS A 155 -20.18 -2.61 20.67
CA LYS A 155 -19.69 -3.86 20.07
C LYS A 155 -18.64 -3.68 19.01
N LEU A 156 -18.28 -2.45 18.63
CA LEU A 156 -17.37 -2.16 17.52
C LEU A 156 -15.98 -1.79 18.02
N CYS A 157 -14.96 -2.42 17.45
CA CYS A 157 -13.55 -2.04 17.61
C CYS A 157 -12.99 -1.53 16.30
N VAL A 158 -12.32 -0.39 16.35
CA VAL A 158 -11.64 0.22 15.21
C VAL A 158 -10.31 0.81 15.63
N ARG A 159 -9.42 0.99 14.67
CA ARG A 159 -8.22 1.80 14.88
C ARG A 159 -8.54 3.30 14.74
N SER A 160 -7.54 4.16 15.01
CA SER A 160 -7.67 5.62 14.90
C SER A 160 -8.35 6.06 13.60
N GLY A 161 -9.30 7.00 13.70
CA GLY A 161 -9.96 7.62 12.57
C GLY A 161 -8.99 8.39 11.67
N GLY A 162 -7.96 9.01 12.24
CA GLY A 162 -6.91 9.71 11.50
C GLY A 162 -5.97 8.81 10.68
N HIS A 163 -6.04 7.48 10.84
CA HIS A 163 -5.23 6.58 10.03
C HIS A 163 -5.71 6.55 8.58
N VAL A 164 -4.74 6.49 7.64
CA VAL A 164 -4.99 6.57 6.19
C VAL A 164 -6.09 5.60 5.73
N TYR A 165 -6.15 4.37 6.26
CA TYR A 165 -7.16 3.38 5.86
C TYR A 165 -8.60 3.82 6.20
N ASN A 166 -8.81 4.48 7.32
CA ASN A 166 -10.12 4.98 7.72
C ASN A 166 -10.47 6.29 7.01
N ARG A 167 -9.48 7.16 6.76
CA ARG A 167 -9.67 8.36 5.94
C ARG A 167 -10.11 8.01 4.53
N THR A 168 -9.48 7.02 3.91
CA THR A 168 -9.81 6.59 2.54
C THR A 168 -11.14 5.87 2.49
N LEU A 169 -11.47 5.01 3.48
CA LEU A 169 -12.81 4.44 3.61
C LEU A 169 -13.87 5.54 3.78
N MET A 170 -13.63 6.53 4.63
CA MET A 170 -14.55 7.67 4.80
C MET A 170 -14.73 8.47 3.52
N ALA A 171 -13.67 8.64 2.71
CA ALA A 171 -13.76 9.27 1.38
C ALA A 171 -14.66 8.46 0.44
N ALA A 172 -14.58 7.13 0.47
CA ALA A 172 -15.48 6.25 -0.28
C ALA A 172 -16.93 6.39 0.20
N MET A 173 -17.17 6.46 1.51
CA MET A 173 -18.49 6.69 2.08
C MET A 173 -19.09 8.04 1.64
N ILE A 174 -18.28 9.10 1.59
CA ILE A 174 -18.69 10.41 1.07
C ILE A 174 -19.14 10.30 -0.40
N HIS A 175 -18.33 9.62 -1.21
CA HIS A 175 -18.63 9.47 -2.62
C HIS A 175 -19.94 8.71 -2.88
N HIS A 176 -20.13 7.57 -2.21
CA HIS A 176 -21.27 6.69 -2.46
C HIS A 176 -22.57 7.17 -1.82
N HIS A 177 -22.48 7.85 -0.67
CA HIS A 177 -23.66 8.16 0.15
C HIS A 177 -23.92 9.66 0.35
N GLY A 178 -22.99 10.51 -0.09
CA GLY A 178 -23.05 11.96 0.12
C GLY A 178 -22.66 12.39 1.54
N ASP A 179 -22.41 13.67 1.69
CA ASP A 179 -21.82 14.27 2.90
C ASP A 179 -22.62 13.97 4.17
N GLN A 180 -23.96 14.18 4.11
CA GLN A 180 -24.83 14.03 5.28
C GLN A 180 -24.86 12.59 5.83
N LYS A 181 -25.04 11.61 4.95
CA LYS A 181 -25.06 10.19 5.36
C LYS A 181 -23.70 9.71 5.81
N ALA A 182 -22.62 10.13 5.14
CA ALA A 182 -21.26 9.78 5.51
C ALA A 182 -20.89 10.35 6.90
N GLU A 183 -21.25 11.61 7.20
CA GLU A 183 -21.03 12.17 8.54
C GLU A 183 -21.87 11.49 9.61
N ALA A 184 -23.12 11.16 9.31
CA ALA A 184 -23.98 10.38 10.21
C ALA A 184 -23.39 8.98 10.48
N TRP A 185 -22.84 8.33 9.44
CA TRP A 185 -22.13 7.07 9.57
C TRP A 185 -20.91 7.19 10.50
N ALA A 186 -20.06 8.20 10.32
CA ALA A 186 -18.90 8.39 11.19
C ALA A 186 -19.31 8.59 12.67
N ARG A 187 -20.40 9.33 12.93
CA ARG A 187 -20.97 9.48 14.29
C ARG A 187 -21.50 8.16 14.83
N GLY A 188 -22.14 7.34 13.98
CA GLY A 188 -22.61 6.01 14.32
C GLY A 188 -21.47 5.06 14.68
N ILE A 189 -20.35 5.10 13.93
CA ILE A 189 -19.12 4.37 14.29
C ILE A 189 -18.70 4.72 15.71
N VAL A 190 -18.60 6.01 16.04
CA VAL A 190 -18.19 6.47 17.37
C VAL A 190 -19.18 6.04 18.46
N ALA A 191 -20.47 6.12 18.18
CA ALA A 191 -21.52 5.71 19.13
C ALA A 191 -21.53 4.19 19.41
N ASN A 192 -21.02 3.39 18.46
CA ASN A 192 -20.96 1.94 18.55
C ASN A 192 -19.66 1.39 19.14
N LEU A 193 -18.67 2.25 19.43
CA LEU A 193 -17.39 1.80 19.97
C LEU A 193 -17.55 1.06 21.30
N ALA A 194 -16.93 -0.12 21.40
CA ALA A 194 -16.78 -0.88 22.63
C ALA A 194 -15.71 -0.26 23.54
N ARG A 195 -14.75 0.43 22.94
CA ARG A 195 -13.63 1.11 23.60
C ARG A 195 -13.08 2.23 22.74
N GLU A 196 -12.30 3.12 23.32
CA GLU A 196 -11.51 4.11 22.57
C GLU A 196 -10.66 3.44 21.47
N PRO A 197 -10.55 4.04 20.27
CA PRO A 197 -9.70 3.54 19.19
C PRO A 197 -8.25 3.38 19.63
N LYS A 198 -7.68 2.21 19.46
CA LYS A 198 -6.28 1.90 19.80
C LYS A 198 -5.72 0.77 18.96
N GLY A 199 -4.41 0.74 18.81
CA GLY A 199 -3.71 -0.34 18.13
C GLY A 199 -3.91 -0.38 16.60
N GLY A 200 -3.40 -1.41 15.97
CA GLY A 200 -3.51 -1.68 14.54
C GLY A 200 -4.65 -2.66 14.21
N ASP A 201 -4.75 -3.04 12.94
CA ASP A 201 -5.82 -3.93 12.48
C ASP A 201 -5.76 -5.34 13.12
N THR A 202 -4.56 -5.88 13.36
CA THR A 202 -4.39 -7.15 14.09
C THR A 202 -4.96 -7.07 15.51
N ASP A 203 -4.80 -5.90 16.17
CA ASP A 203 -5.33 -5.71 17.52
C ASP A 203 -6.85 -5.68 17.53
N GLN A 204 -7.49 -5.16 16.46
CA GLN A 204 -8.94 -5.21 16.31
C GLN A 204 -9.42 -6.66 16.16
N ILE A 205 -8.77 -7.46 15.31
CA ILE A 205 -9.12 -8.87 15.11
C ILE A 205 -8.97 -9.66 16.42
N ARG A 206 -7.90 -9.45 17.17
CA ARG A 206 -7.67 -10.10 18.48
C ARG A 206 -8.68 -9.65 19.54
N ALA A 207 -9.07 -8.36 19.52
CA ALA A 207 -10.10 -7.85 20.42
C ALA A 207 -11.46 -8.50 20.16
N VAL A 208 -11.81 -8.74 18.88
CA VAL A 208 -13.01 -9.50 18.51
C VAL A 208 -12.92 -10.93 19.03
N ALA A 209 -11.80 -11.63 18.82
CA ALA A 209 -11.61 -12.99 19.32
C ALA A 209 -11.69 -13.10 20.85
N ALA A 210 -11.20 -12.08 21.56
CA ALA A 210 -11.24 -12.01 23.02
C ALA A 210 -12.62 -11.61 23.57
N GLY A 211 -13.55 -11.19 22.71
CA GLY A 211 -14.88 -10.73 23.11
C GLY A 211 -14.91 -9.33 23.72
N GLU A 212 -13.85 -8.54 23.56
CA GLU A 212 -13.83 -7.12 23.94
C GLU A 212 -14.80 -6.31 23.05
N CYS A 213 -14.97 -6.75 21.81
CA CYS A 213 -15.96 -6.29 20.84
C CYS A 213 -16.49 -7.49 20.04
N ASP A 214 -17.61 -7.31 19.35
CA ASP A 214 -18.19 -8.38 18.53
C ASP A 214 -17.81 -8.24 17.06
N VAL A 215 -17.48 -7.00 16.61
CA VAL A 215 -17.08 -6.67 15.24
C VAL A 215 -15.90 -5.70 15.22
N GLY A 216 -15.15 -5.72 14.12
CA GLY A 216 -14.04 -4.80 13.90
C GLY A 216 -13.81 -4.51 12.41
N ILE A 217 -13.36 -3.30 12.08
CA ILE A 217 -12.97 -2.95 10.70
C ILE A 217 -11.47 -3.13 10.54
N THR A 218 -11.05 -3.95 9.57
CA THR A 218 -9.65 -4.33 9.34
C THR A 218 -9.33 -4.49 7.85
N ASN A 219 -8.06 -4.59 7.50
CA ASN A 219 -7.67 -5.08 6.19
C ASN A 219 -7.49 -6.61 6.22
N HIS A 220 -7.89 -7.28 5.14
CA HIS A 220 -7.92 -8.74 5.03
C HIS A 220 -6.56 -9.41 5.30
N TYR A 221 -5.45 -8.83 4.86
CA TYR A 221 -4.13 -9.46 4.95
C TYR A 221 -3.63 -9.64 6.39
N TYR A 222 -4.13 -8.87 7.34
CA TYR A 222 -3.82 -9.09 8.75
C TYR A 222 -4.44 -10.41 9.25
N TYR A 223 -5.67 -10.70 8.82
CA TYR A 223 -6.31 -11.98 9.13
C TYR A 223 -5.63 -13.13 8.39
N ALA A 224 -5.23 -12.93 7.12
CA ALA A 224 -4.48 -13.93 6.37
C ALA A 224 -3.17 -14.32 7.08
N ARG A 225 -2.47 -13.36 7.70
CA ARG A 225 -1.28 -13.64 8.51
C ARG A 225 -1.59 -14.51 9.73
N LEU A 226 -2.71 -14.27 10.40
CA LEU A 226 -3.15 -15.11 11.52
C LEU A 226 -3.50 -16.52 11.05
N MET A 227 -4.16 -16.65 9.88
CA MET A 227 -4.44 -17.96 9.28
C MET A 227 -3.17 -18.75 8.96
N ALA A 228 -2.10 -18.09 8.51
CA ALA A 228 -0.81 -18.71 8.19
C ALA A 228 0.07 -18.97 9.43
N SER A 229 -0.25 -18.39 10.57
CA SER A 229 0.53 -18.53 11.79
C SER A 229 0.39 -19.94 12.37
N THR A 230 1.50 -20.49 12.88
CA THR A 230 1.52 -21.77 13.61
C THR A 230 1.35 -21.60 15.12
N LYS A 231 1.22 -20.36 15.59
CA LYS A 231 1.07 -20.06 17.03
C LYS A 231 -0.33 -20.44 17.51
N PRO A 232 -0.47 -21.18 18.61
CA PRO A 232 -1.78 -21.59 19.13
C PRO A 232 -2.73 -20.43 19.39
N GLU A 233 -2.23 -19.30 19.90
CA GLU A 233 -3.02 -18.10 20.14
C GLU A 233 -3.58 -17.47 18.87
N ASP A 234 -2.87 -17.51 17.75
CA ASP A 234 -3.34 -17.00 16.45
C ASP A 234 -4.37 -17.94 15.83
N GLN A 235 -4.17 -19.25 15.97
CA GLN A 235 -5.14 -20.27 15.53
C GLN A 235 -6.46 -20.16 16.32
N GLU A 236 -6.40 -19.85 17.62
CA GLU A 236 -7.58 -19.59 18.42
C GLU A 236 -8.37 -18.36 17.92
N VAL A 237 -7.66 -17.29 17.51
CA VAL A 237 -8.28 -16.11 16.88
C VAL A 237 -9.03 -16.53 15.62
N VAL A 238 -8.40 -17.28 14.71
CA VAL A 238 -9.00 -17.75 13.45
C VAL A 238 -10.20 -18.66 13.70
N ARG A 239 -10.17 -19.44 14.76
CA ARG A 239 -11.32 -20.30 15.13
C ARG A 239 -12.55 -19.47 15.52
N ARG A 240 -12.38 -18.35 16.21
CA ARG A 240 -13.48 -17.50 16.73
C ARG A 240 -13.94 -16.42 15.77
N VAL A 241 -13.04 -15.91 14.92
CA VAL A 241 -13.32 -14.77 14.04
C VAL A 241 -13.45 -15.23 12.60
N ALA A 242 -14.32 -14.56 11.85
CA ALA A 242 -14.36 -14.66 10.39
C ALA A 242 -14.40 -13.26 9.77
N LEU A 243 -14.27 -13.20 8.43
CA LEU A 243 -14.35 -11.97 7.67
C LEU A 243 -15.60 -11.93 6.82
N VAL A 244 -16.16 -10.72 6.68
CA VAL A 244 -17.09 -10.36 5.62
C VAL A 244 -16.39 -9.35 4.70
N PHE A 245 -16.59 -9.52 3.39
CA PHE A 245 -16.25 -8.55 2.36
C PHE A 245 -17.51 -7.70 2.13
N PRO A 246 -17.57 -6.45 2.66
CA PRO A 246 -18.82 -5.69 2.66
C PRO A 246 -19.25 -5.24 1.27
N ASP A 247 -20.51 -4.84 1.15
CA ASP A 247 -21.12 -4.19 0.00
C ASP A 247 -21.17 -5.03 -1.28
N GLN A 248 -21.16 -6.38 -1.16
CA GLN A 248 -21.18 -7.26 -2.33
C GLN A 248 -22.45 -7.14 -3.16
N GLY A 249 -23.57 -6.82 -2.53
CA GLY A 249 -24.86 -6.57 -3.20
C GLY A 249 -24.97 -5.19 -3.85
N THR A 250 -24.04 -4.28 -3.60
CA THR A 250 -24.08 -2.89 -4.04
C THR A 250 -22.83 -2.51 -4.83
N VAL A 251 -21.97 -1.64 -4.30
CA VAL A 251 -20.79 -1.09 -4.98
C VAL A 251 -19.59 -2.04 -5.02
N GLY A 252 -19.56 -3.01 -4.13
CA GLY A 252 -18.41 -3.88 -3.91
C GLY A 252 -17.55 -3.42 -2.73
N THR A 253 -16.67 -4.29 -2.29
CA THR A 253 -15.80 -4.04 -1.14
C THR A 253 -14.78 -2.95 -1.46
N HIS A 254 -14.68 -1.96 -0.57
CA HIS A 254 -13.65 -0.91 -0.64
C HIS A 254 -12.27 -1.53 -0.65
N LEU A 255 -11.46 -1.13 -1.62
CA LEU A 255 -10.08 -1.55 -1.72
C LEU A 255 -9.13 -0.34 -1.69
N ASN A 256 -7.88 -0.63 -1.37
CA ASN A 256 -6.81 0.33 -1.52
C ASN A 256 -5.61 -0.32 -2.19
N ILE A 257 -4.77 0.48 -2.81
CA ILE A 257 -3.61 0.01 -3.56
C ILE A 257 -2.31 0.40 -2.86
N SER A 258 -1.31 -0.46 -3.01
CA SER A 258 0.08 -0.10 -2.78
C SER A 258 0.70 0.21 -4.13
N GLY A 259 1.38 1.32 -4.23
CA GLY A 259 1.94 1.78 -5.49
C GLY A 259 3.04 2.80 -5.31
N GLY A 260 3.53 3.32 -6.43
CA GLY A 260 4.57 4.34 -6.43
C GLY A 260 4.80 4.93 -7.80
N GLY A 261 5.69 5.91 -7.83
CA GLY A 261 6.10 6.59 -9.04
C GLY A 261 7.56 7.07 -8.95
N MET A 262 8.12 7.37 -10.11
CA MET A 262 9.41 8.00 -10.22
C MET A 262 9.28 9.48 -9.83
N LEU A 263 10.15 9.94 -8.94
CA LEU A 263 10.13 11.33 -8.51
C LEU A 263 10.66 12.27 -9.63
N LYS A 264 10.11 13.48 -9.66
CA LYS A 264 10.39 14.49 -10.70
C LYS A 264 11.87 14.79 -10.87
N HIS A 265 12.59 14.83 -9.77
CA HIS A 265 14.00 15.19 -9.72
C HIS A 265 14.91 13.97 -9.50
N ALA A 266 14.40 12.75 -9.74
CA ALA A 266 15.13 11.51 -9.58
C ALA A 266 16.53 11.56 -10.26
N PRO A 267 17.62 11.40 -9.52
CA PRO A 267 18.96 11.36 -10.10
C PRO A 267 19.25 10.07 -10.89
N ASN A 268 18.63 8.94 -10.50
CA ASN A 268 18.88 7.63 -11.11
C ASN A 268 17.64 7.11 -11.86
N LYS A 269 17.18 7.87 -12.86
CA LYS A 269 15.91 7.60 -13.59
C LYS A 269 15.83 6.20 -14.20
N GLU A 270 16.93 5.69 -14.78
CA GLU A 270 16.96 4.35 -15.37
C GLU A 270 16.74 3.26 -14.30
N ALA A 271 17.37 3.43 -13.12
CA ALA A 271 17.18 2.52 -12.00
C ALA A 271 15.73 2.58 -11.48
N ALA A 272 15.14 3.79 -11.42
CA ALA A 272 13.75 3.99 -11.02
C ALA A 272 12.78 3.26 -11.95
N VAL A 273 12.93 3.42 -13.27
CA VAL A 273 12.08 2.72 -14.25
C VAL A 273 12.22 1.20 -14.13
N LYS A 274 13.45 0.68 -14.04
CA LYS A 274 13.70 -0.76 -13.86
C LYS A 274 13.08 -1.29 -12.59
N PHE A 275 13.10 -0.52 -11.52
CA PHE A 275 12.47 -0.94 -10.26
C PHE A 275 10.94 -0.99 -10.36
N LEU A 276 10.31 0.02 -10.95
CA LEU A 276 8.86 0.01 -11.18
C LEU A 276 8.45 -1.14 -12.10
N GLU A 277 9.20 -1.41 -13.17
CA GLU A 277 8.97 -2.57 -14.05
C GLU A 277 9.14 -3.90 -13.33
N TYR A 278 10.16 -4.01 -12.44
CA TYR A 278 10.34 -5.19 -11.62
C TYR A 278 9.14 -5.43 -10.68
N LEU A 279 8.58 -4.39 -10.05
CA LEU A 279 7.39 -4.52 -9.20
C LEU A 279 6.16 -5.03 -9.97
N ALA A 280 6.12 -4.82 -11.29
CA ALA A 280 5.09 -5.38 -12.17
C ALA A 280 5.45 -6.77 -12.74
N SER A 281 6.64 -7.33 -12.45
CA SER A 281 7.05 -8.66 -12.94
C SER A 281 6.27 -9.79 -12.28
N ASP A 282 6.27 -10.97 -12.90
CA ASP A 282 5.59 -12.15 -12.34
C ASP A 282 6.16 -12.53 -10.97
N GLU A 283 7.47 -12.41 -10.78
CA GLU A 283 8.15 -12.67 -9.51
C GLU A 283 7.65 -11.73 -8.40
N ALA A 284 7.65 -10.42 -8.64
CA ALA A 284 7.21 -9.43 -7.66
C ALA A 284 5.70 -9.56 -7.37
N GLN A 285 4.88 -9.82 -8.40
CA GLN A 285 3.44 -10.00 -8.25
C GLN A 285 3.10 -11.26 -7.44
N ALA A 286 3.81 -12.37 -7.68
CA ALA A 286 3.71 -13.56 -6.84
C ALA A 286 4.16 -13.27 -5.40
N TYR A 287 5.20 -12.46 -5.23
CA TYR A 287 5.71 -12.09 -3.92
C TYR A 287 4.69 -11.24 -3.11
N PHE A 288 4.01 -10.28 -3.73
CA PHE A 288 2.96 -9.53 -3.05
C PHE A 288 1.87 -10.44 -2.49
N ALA A 289 1.49 -11.47 -3.23
CA ALA A 289 0.52 -12.45 -2.75
C ALA A 289 1.11 -13.37 -1.67
N ASN A 290 2.23 -14.02 -1.95
CA ASN A 290 2.78 -15.07 -1.09
C ASN A 290 3.45 -14.51 0.17
N GLY A 291 4.16 -13.38 0.05
CA GLY A 291 4.88 -12.74 1.16
C GLY A 291 4.03 -11.78 1.98
N ASN A 292 3.17 -11.00 1.32
CA ASN A 292 2.43 -9.92 1.96
C ASN A 292 0.95 -10.20 2.16
N ASN A 293 0.41 -11.26 1.53
CA ASN A 293 -1.03 -11.57 1.47
C ASN A 293 -1.84 -10.43 0.83
N GLU A 294 -1.26 -9.69 -0.10
CA GLU A 294 -1.94 -8.68 -0.91
C GLU A 294 -2.25 -9.27 -2.30
N TRP A 295 -3.40 -8.95 -2.89
CA TRP A 295 -3.67 -9.42 -4.24
C TRP A 295 -2.81 -8.67 -5.26
N PRO A 296 -2.21 -9.37 -6.23
CA PRO A 296 -1.49 -8.75 -7.34
C PRO A 296 -2.45 -7.96 -8.23
N VAL A 297 -1.97 -6.86 -8.81
CA VAL A 297 -2.76 -6.07 -9.78
C VAL A 297 -2.65 -6.60 -11.20
N VAL A 298 -1.58 -7.33 -11.52
CA VAL A 298 -1.36 -7.89 -12.87
C VAL A 298 -2.32 -9.04 -13.12
N PRO A 299 -3.19 -8.96 -14.13
CA PRO A 299 -4.14 -10.03 -14.45
C PRO A 299 -3.43 -11.33 -14.77
N GLY A 300 -3.92 -12.43 -14.21
CA GLY A 300 -3.36 -13.77 -14.44
C GLY A 300 -2.04 -14.04 -13.73
N ALA A 301 -1.59 -13.15 -12.84
CA ALA A 301 -0.44 -13.41 -11.96
C ALA A 301 -0.64 -14.73 -11.21
N LYS A 302 0.37 -15.60 -11.29
CA LYS A 302 0.33 -16.91 -10.62
C LYS A 302 0.94 -16.77 -9.24
N PHE A 303 0.24 -17.25 -8.22
CA PHE A 303 0.72 -17.31 -6.85
C PHE A 303 0.14 -18.52 -6.14
N ASP A 304 0.80 -18.96 -5.08
CA ASP A 304 0.37 -20.07 -4.22
C ASP A 304 0.20 -19.54 -2.80
N ASN A 305 -0.98 -18.99 -2.50
CA ASN A 305 -1.34 -18.49 -1.18
C ASN A 305 -2.70 -19.08 -0.77
N PRO A 306 -2.71 -20.13 0.05
CA PRO A 306 -3.93 -20.80 0.47
C PRO A 306 -4.86 -19.88 1.29
N GLN A 307 -4.32 -18.88 1.99
CA GLN A 307 -5.12 -17.94 2.77
C GLN A 307 -5.93 -17.01 1.85
N LEU A 308 -5.30 -16.48 0.79
CA LEU A 308 -6.02 -15.68 -0.22
C LEU A 308 -7.02 -16.55 -1.01
N ALA A 309 -6.65 -17.78 -1.33
CA ALA A 309 -7.54 -18.72 -2.01
C ALA A 309 -8.79 -19.03 -1.16
N ALA A 310 -8.63 -19.21 0.16
CA ALA A 310 -9.72 -19.45 1.08
C ALA A 310 -10.69 -18.25 1.23
N MET A 311 -10.24 -17.03 0.95
CA MET A 311 -11.09 -15.83 0.96
C MET A 311 -12.01 -15.74 -0.27
N GLY A 312 -11.76 -16.53 -1.31
CA GLY A 312 -12.60 -16.60 -2.50
C GLY A 312 -12.54 -15.35 -3.39
N LYS A 313 -13.50 -15.26 -4.29
CA LYS A 313 -13.68 -14.09 -5.17
C LYS A 313 -14.71 -13.14 -4.57
N PHE A 314 -14.49 -11.86 -4.72
CA PHE A 314 -15.39 -10.81 -4.27
C PHE A 314 -15.46 -9.68 -5.28
N LYS A 315 -16.57 -8.94 -5.28
CA LYS A 315 -16.74 -7.72 -6.07
C LYS A 315 -15.97 -6.58 -5.41
N VAL A 316 -15.19 -5.86 -6.20
CA VAL A 316 -14.39 -4.72 -5.74
C VAL A 316 -15.10 -3.41 -6.07
N ASP A 317 -14.98 -2.44 -5.18
CA ASP A 317 -15.35 -1.05 -5.45
C ASP A 317 -14.34 -0.42 -6.42
N LYS A 318 -14.84 0.13 -7.54
CA LYS A 318 -14.03 0.68 -8.63
C LYS A 318 -13.78 2.19 -8.51
N LEU A 319 -13.71 2.72 -7.30
CA LEU A 319 -13.39 4.14 -7.12
C LEU A 319 -11.97 4.46 -7.60
N SER A 320 -11.87 5.57 -8.34
CA SER A 320 -10.57 6.06 -8.79
C SER A 320 -9.77 6.69 -7.66
N ALA A 321 -8.44 6.64 -7.77
CA ALA A 321 -7.54 7.31 -6.84
C ALA A 321 -7.82 8.83 -6.74
N ALA A 322 -8.17 9.47 -7.86
CA ALA A 322 -8.54 10.88 -7.91
C ALA A 322 -9.80 11.19 -7.08
N THR A 323 -10.81 10.31 -7.14
CA THR A 323 -12.02 10.46 -6.33
C THR A 323 -11.69 10.36 -4.83
N LEU A 324 -10.90 9.37 -4.44
CA LEU A 324 -10.49 9.19 -3.05
C LEU A 324 -9.64 10.37 -2.55
N ALA A 325 -8.69 10.84 -3.36
CA ALA A 325 -7.84 11.98 -3.00
C ALA A 325 -8.64 13.27 -2.81
N ARG A 326 -9.57 13.58 -3.72
CA ARG A 326 -10.43 14.74 -3.64
C ARG A 326 -11.25 14.80 -2.35
N ASP A 327 -11.77 13.67 -1.91
CA ASP A 327 -12.67 13.60 -0.75
C ASP A 327 -11.91 13.35 0.57
N THR A 328 -10.63 12.96 0.55
CA THR A 328 -9.82 12.68 1.75
C THR A 328 -9.71 13.88 2.73
N PRO A 329 -9.47 15.13 2.30
CA PRO A 329 -9.43 16.27 3.24
C PRO A 329 -10.78 16.53 3.91
N LYS A 330 -11.89 16.31 3.20
CA LYS A 330 -13.24 16.39 3.74
C LYS A 330 -13.51 15.23 4.70
N ALA A 331 -13.09 14.03 4.36
CA ALA A 331 -13.18 12.84 5.19
C ALA A 331 -12.51 13.06 6.55
N GLN A 332 -11.30 13.63 6.59
CA GLN A 332 -10.62 13.94 7.86
C GLN A 332 -11.44 14.90 8.72
N ARG A 333 -11.95 16.00 8.15
CA ARG A 333 -12.77 16.96 8.91
C ARG A 333 -14.05 16.32 9.46
N MET A 334 -14.68 15.39 8.75
CA MET A 334 -15.87 14.68 9.23
C MET A 334 -15.53 13.70 10.35
N ILE A 335 -14.42 12.98 10.24
CA ILE A 335 -13.87 12.10 11.27
C ILE A 335 -13.63 12.90 12.57
N ASP A 336 -12.98 14.07 12.45
CA ASP A 336 -12.69 14.94 13.59
C ASP A 336 -13.98 15.44 14.25
N ARG A 337 -14.97 15.93 13.47
CA ARG A 337 -16.27 16.36 13.98
C ARG A 337 -17.10 15.25 14.60
N ALA A 338 -16.95 14.03 14.11
CA ALA A 338 -17.59 12.87 14.71
C ALA A 338 -16.95 12.43 16.03
N GLY A 339 -15.74 12.90 16.34
CA GLY A 339 -14.96 12.50 17.50
C GLY A 339 -14.31 11.12 17.37
N TRP A 340 -14.09 10.68 16.15
CA TRP A 340 -13.37 9.42 15.90
C TRP A 340 -11.87 9.68 16.01
N LYS A 341 -11.33 9.43 17.20
CA LYS A 341 -9.91 9.63 17.55
C LYS A 341 -8.97 8.68 16.83
#